data_8e00ef57b86ec1d437fc145f1449cbcb
#
_entry.id   8e00ef57b86ec1d437fc145f1449cbcb
#
_cell.length_a   1.000
_cell.length_b   1.000
_cell.length_c   1.000
_cell.angle_alpha   90.00
_cell.angle_beta   90.00
_cell.angle_gamma   90.00
#
_symmetry.space_group_name_H-M   'P 1'
#
loop_
_entity.id
_entity.type
_entity.pdbx_description
1 polymer ?
#
loop_
_entity_poly.entity_id
_entity_poly.type
_entity_poly.pdbx_seq_one_letter_code
_entity_poly.pdbx_strand_id
1 'polypeptide(L)'
;MRINYDKGGLISPIRAKAQPLPNSASPGKQAKVMLVFPPDWYPSEPYLSLPTLTAFLREAGHDVVQKDVNLEMYDWFFSGDFLRRVLKKVPQQLDRLKKIARDRGLTDAEVELQLALCDCSRSRIGELIEKAEQAKRIVRSPEFYDGEKLEWAIAVFREVTATISLVYSPARICMPPMETDLSYKLFMSSEVLDAVYDIQVNVYRDVFEHILKPAIIAEQPDVIGISIVLRQQLFSSMTFCALIKEQFPGIHVTIGGNTVTRFRDVLPNTPKLFALFDSAIVYEGETALLRLVEGIANGTELSHVPNLMFKDATGIHVNSETFAENMGALPPPDFDGLPMEKYFVPEPILPYLATRGCYWGRCEFCDHGEGYTSGYRTKKDWQIIDELTFLKEKYQTR
;
A
#
# COMPACT_ATOMS: atom_id res chain seq x y z
N MET A 1 14.78 35.78 27.53
CA MET A 1 13.32 35.85 27.39
C MET A 1 12.76 34.58 28.03
N ARG A 2 12.24 34.64 29.26
CA ARG A 2 11.69 33.48 29.99
C ARG A 2 10.25 33.34 29.52
N ILE A 3 9.91 32.22 28.88
CA ILE A 3 8.55 31.87 28.51
C ILE A 3 7.88 31.31 29.78
N ASN A 4 6.97 32.09 30.34
CA ASN A 4 6.08 31.63 31.41
C ASN A 4 5.10 30.61 30.83
N TYR A 5 5.18 29.37 31.25
CA TYR A 5 4.13 28.38 31.03
C TYR A 5 2.96 28.74 31.97
N ASP A 6 1.96 29.39 31.41
CA ASP A 6 0.70 29.61 32.12
C ASP A 6 -0.02 28.27 32.24
N LYS A 7 -0.30 27.88 33.49
CA LYS A 7 -1.03 26.66 33.84
C LYS A 7 -2.52 26.92 33.59
N GLY A 8 -2.94 26.91 32.35
CA GLY A 8 -4.32 27.16 31.99
C GLY A 8 -4.83 26.19 30.94
N GLY A 9 -5.55 25.16 31.35
CA GLY A 9 -6.42 24.38 30.50
C GLY A 9 -5.80 23.15 29.88
N LEU A 10 -5.59 22.11 30.68
CA LEU A 10 -5.70 20.74 30.17
C LEU A 10 -7.03 20.62 29.47
N ILE A 11 -7.02 20.59 28.12
CA ILE A 11 -8.17 20.19 27.34
C ILE A 11 -8.50 18.78 27.82
N SER A 12 -9.60 18.66 28.55
CA SER A 12 -10.11 17.36 28.98
C SER A 12 -10.21 16.50 27.73
N PRO A 13 -9.59 15.31 27.71
CA PRO A 13 -9.82 14.38 26.62
C PRO A 13 -11.32 14.19 26.53
N ILE A 14 -11.90 14.49 25.37
CA ILE A 14 -13.29 14.12 25.09
C ILE A 14 -13.31 12.63 25.36
N ARG A 15 -13.93 12.24 26.48
CA ARG A 15 -14.18 10.83 26.78
C ARG A 15 -15.14 10.34 25.73
N ALA A 16 -14.62 9.89 24.59
CA ALA A 16 -15.34 8.92 23.78
C ALA A 16 -15.75 7.83 24.77
N LYS A 17 -17.03 7.62 24.97
CA LYS A 17 -17.52 6.50 25.76
C LYS A 17 -16.92 5.28 25.11
N ALA A 18 -15.94 4.65 25.76
CA ALA A 18 -15.45 3.36 25.36
C ALA A 18 -16.68 2.45 25.33
N GLN A 19 -17.23 2.24 24.15
CA GLN A 19 -18.17 1.15 23.98
C GLN A 19 -17.33 -0.11 24.09
N PRO A 20 -17.70 -1.06 24.96
CA PRO A 20 -17.07 -2.38 24.90
C PRO A 20 -17.20 -2.86 23.46
N LEU A 21 -16.18 -3.57 22.96
CA LEU A 21 -16.30 -4.37 21.74
C LEU A 21 -17.66 -5.02 21.80
N PRO A 22 -18.56 -4.81 20.84
CA PRO A 22 -19.87 -5.42 20.88
C PRO A 22 -19.64 -6.89 21.11
N ASN A 23 -20.23 -7.42 22.20
CA ASN A 23 -20.18 -8.84 22.52
C ASN A 23 -20.35 -9.58 21.21
N SER A 24 -19.39 -10.46 20.90
CA SER A 24 -19.46 -11.34 19.74
C SER A 24 -20.87 -11.93 19.72
N ALA A 25 -21.74 -11.39 18.86
CA ALA A 25 -22.94 -12.10 18.48
C ALA A 25 -22.47 -13.49 18.07
N SER A 26 -23.31 -14.51 18.31
CA SER A 26 -23.06 -15.93 17.97
C SER A 26 -22.11 -16.06 16.80
N PRO A 27 -21.11 -16.95 16.82
CA PRO A 27 -20.04 -16.96 15.84
C PRO A 27 -20.61 -16.84 14.44
N GLY A 28 -20.48 -15.65 13.86
CA GLY A 28 -20.94 -15.36 12.51
C GLY A 28 -20.14 -16.24 11.52
N LYS A 29 -20.61 -16.32 10.29
CA LYS A 29 -19.87 -17.04 9.26
C LYS A 29 -18.46 -16.42 9.15
N GLN A 30 -17.43 -17.26 9.31
CA GLN A 30 -16.04 -16.85 9.15
C GLN A 30 -15.81 -16.44 7.70
N ALA A 31 -15.20 -15.28 7.48
CA ALA A 31 -14.76 -14.82 6.16
C ALA A 31 -13.25 -14.88 6.07
N LYS A 32 -12.74 -15.07 4.85
CA LYS A 32 -11.34 -14.97 4.53
C LYS A 32 -11.02 -13.59 3.97
N VAL A 33 -10.10 -12.88 4.59
CA VAL A 33 -9.73 -11.50 4.25
C VAL A 33 -8.29 -11.45 3.77
N MET A 34 -8.03 -10.85 2.62
CA MET A 34 -6.67 -10.53 2.18
C MET A 34 -6.43 -9.03 2.33
N LEU A 35 -5.44 -8.66 3.15
CA LEU A 35 -5.01 -7.28 3.32
C LEU A 35 -3.79 -7.02 2.44
N VAL A 36 -3.89 -6.02 1.57
CA VAL A 36 -2.87 -5.70 0.57
C VAL A 36 -2.25 -4.34 0.87
N PHE A 37 -0.92 -4.29 0.95
CA PHE A 37 -0.17 -3.04 0.91
C PHE A 37 0.41 -2.86 -0.49
N PRO A 38 -0.05 -1.85 -1.25
CA PRO A 38 0.34 -1.64 -2.64
C PRO A 38 1.68 -0.91 -2.75
N PRO A 39 2.39 -1.02 -3.88
CA PRO A 39 3.48 -0.08 -4.22
C PRO A 39 2.95 1.36 -4.26
N ASP A 40 3.66 2.40 -3.95
CA ASP A 40 5.09 2.66 -3.80
C ASP A 40 5.38 3.08 -2.35
N TRP A 41 6.24 2.33 -1.68
CA TRP A 41 6.72 2.59 -0.33
C TRP A 41 8.17 2.11 -0.20
N TYR A 42 8.82 2.44 0.91
CA TYR A 42 10.16 1.91 1.20
C TYR A 42 10.09 0.41 1.52
N PRO A 43 10.97 -0.43 0.97
CA PRO A 43 11.00 -1.85 1.27
C PRO A 43 11.81 -2.20 2.54
N SER A 44 12.02 -1.25 3.45
CA SER A 44 12.81 -1.42 4.68
C SER A 44 12.03 -2.01 5.84
N GLU A 45 10.70 -1.78 5.86
CA GLU A 45 9.83 -2.24 6.96
C GLU A 45 8.40 -2.42 6.44
N PRO A 46 7.59 -3.28 7.09
CA PRO A 46 6.17 -3.38 6.79
C PRO A 46 5.44 -2.09 7.20
N TYR A 47 4.44 -1.71 6.44
CA TYR A 47 3.59 -0.62 6.86
C TYR A 47 2.57 -1.10 7.90
N LEU A 48 2.41 -0.35 9.00
CA LEU A 48 1.69 -0.76 10.20
C LEU A 48 0.21 -1.10 9.98
N SER A 49 -0.44 -0.60 8.91
CA SER A 49 -1.86 -0.86 8.67
C SER A 49 -2.18 -2.36 8.54
N LEU A 50 -1.34 -3.13 7.83
CA LEU A 50 -1.57 -4.57 7.68
C LEU A 50 -1.50 -5.30 9.02
N PRO A 51 -0.41 -5.21 9.80
CA PRO A 51 -0.31 -5.89 11.08
C PRO A 51 -1.39 -5.49 12.09
N THR A 52 -1.79 -4.22 12.13
CA THR A 52 -2.82 -3.74 13.06
C THR A 52 -4.22 -4.30 12.70
N LEU A 53 -4.61 -4.18 11.42
CA LEU A 53 -5.89 -4.70 10.95
C LEU A 53 -5.93 -6.24 11.04
N THR A 54 -4.82 -6.90 10.78
CA THR A 54 -4.69 -8.36 10.92
C THR A 54 -4.93 -8.80 12.35
N ALA A 55 -4.26 -8.16 13.32
CA ALA A 55 -4.43 -8.49 14.73
C ALA A 55 -5.91 -8.35 15.14
N PHE A 56 -6.55 -7.25 14.77
CA PHE A 56 -7.93 -6.95 15.12
C PHE A 56 -8.93 -7.95 14.50
N LEU A 57 -8.79 -8.29 13.23
CA LEU A 57 -9.65 -9.25 12.55
C LEU A 57 -9.43 -10.69 13.03
N ARG A 58 -8.18 -11.10 13.31
CA ARG A 58 -7.85 -12.43 13.85
C ARG A 58 -8.41 -12.60 15.27
N GLU A 59 -8.36 -11.56 16.12
CA GLU A 59 -8.99 -11.58 17.44
C GLU A 59 -10.51 -11.77 17.35
N ALA A 60 -11.14 -11.23 16.30
CA ALA A 60 -12.56 -11.45 16.01
C ALA A 60 -12.86 -12.82 15.33
N GLY A 61 -11.85 -13.65 15.07
CA GLY A 61 -12.00 -15.01 14.54
C GLY A 61 -11.99 -15.14 13.02
N HIS A 62 -11.65 -14.10 12.28
CA HIS A 62 -11.53 -14.18 10.82
C HIS A 62 -10.17 -14.75 10.36
N ASP A 63 -10.16 -15.41 9.19
CA ASP A 63 -8.93 -15.83 8.52
C ASP A 63 -8.34 -14.66 7.73
N VAL A 64 -7.11 -14.25 8.06
CA VAL A 64 -6.48 -13.05 7.48
C VAL A 64 -5.13 -13.38 6.88
N VAL A 65 -4.99 -13.03 5.59
CA VAL A 65 -3.75 -13.10 4.82
C VAL A 65 -3.21 -11.68 4.63
N GLN A 66 -1.96 -11.46 5.03
CA GLN A 66 -1.24 -10.22 4.78
C GLN A 66 -0.43 -10.33 3.49
N LYS A 67 -0.55 -9.33 2.60
CA LYS A 67 0.15 -9.32 1.32
C LYS A 67 0.85 -7.97 1.11
N ASP A 68 2.14 -7.90 1.43
CA ASP A 68 2.96 -6.74 1.12
C ASP A 68 3.44 -6.83 -0.33
N VAL A 69 2.58 -6.38 -1.25
CA VAL A 69 2.89 -6.38 -2.69
C VAL A 69 4.01 -5.38 -3.02
N ASN A 70 4.18 -4.34 -2.22
CA ASN A 70 5.27 -3.40 -2.38
C ASN A 70 6.64 -4.07 -2.19
N LEU A 71 6.82 -4.79 -1.07
CA LEU A 71 8.05 -5.52 -0.81
C LEU A 71 8.32 -6.60 -1.89
N GLU A 72 7.29 -7.39 -2.20
CA GLU A 72 7.41 -8.48 -3.16
C GLU A 72 7.71 -7.98 -4.57
N MET A 73 7.18 -6.81 -4.95
CA MET A 73 7.52 -6.15 -6.21
C MET A 73 8.99 -5.77 -6.28
N TYR A 74 9.54 -5.13 -5.23
CA TYR A 74 10.96 -4.80 -5.20
C TYR A 74 11.84 -6.06 -5.26
N ASP A 75 11.50 -7.10 -4.48
CA ASP A 75 12.26 -8.34 -4.49
C ASP A 75 12.24 -9.01 -5.88
N TRP A 76 11.10 -8.96 -6.58
CA TRP A 76 10.93 -9.47 -7.93
C TRP A 76 11.61 -8.60 -8.99
N PHE A 77 11.47 -7.27 -8.93
CA PHE A 77 12.12 -6.36 -9.89
C PHE A 77 13.64 -6.50 -9.90
N PHE A 78 14.23 -6.76 -8.73
CA PHE A 78 15.67 -7.01 -8.58
C PHE A 78 16.03 -8.50 -8.70
N SER A 79 15.23 -9.27 -9.42
CA SER A 79 15.49 -10.68 -9.69
C SER A 79 15.83 -10.94 -11.16
N GLY A 80 16.53 -12.04 -11.39
CA GLY A 80 16.81 -12.49 -12.74
C GLY A 80 15.56 -12.88 -13.54
N ASP A 81 14.47 -13.28 -12.87
CA ASP A 81 13.22 -13.59 -13.57
C ASP A 81 12.65 -12.35 -14.22
N PHE A 82 12.52 -11.25 -13.48
CA PHE A 82 11.94 -10.02 -14.01
C PHE A 82 12.84 -9.36 -15.07
N LEU A 83 14.14 -9.28 -14.82
CA LEU A 83 15.08 -8.68 -15.78
C LEU A 83 15.11 -9.44 -17.11
N ARG A 84 14.97 -10.76 -17.10
CA ARG A 84 14.80 -11.55 -18.34
C ARG A 84 13.46 -11.27 -19.03
N ARG A 85 12.40 -10.93 -18.30
CA ARG A 85 11.11 -10.49 -18.88
C ARG A 85 11.24 -9.10 -19.51
N VAL A 86 11.96 -8.18 -18.88
CA VAL A 86 12.30 -6.86 -19.44
C VAL A 86 12.98 -7.05 -20.80
N LEU A 87 14.00 -7.92 -20.88
CA LEU A 87 14.69 -8.19 -22.13
C LEU A 87 13.75 -8.71 -23.24
N LYS A 88 12.75 -9.51 -22.88
CA LYS A 88 11.75 -10.01 -23.85
C LYS A 88 10.81 -8.90 -24.39
N LYS A 89 10.64 -7.81 -23.65
CA LYS A 89 9.81 -6.66 -24.07
C LYS A 89 10.57 -5.68 -24.99
N VAL A 90 11.92 -5.72 -25.02
CA VAL A 90 12.74 -4.81 -25.83
C VAL A 90 12.35 -4.80 -27.32
N PRO A 91 12.18 -5.96 -28.00
CA PRO A 91 11.79 -5.95 -29.41
C PRO A 91 10.46 -5.23 -29.68
N GLN A 92 9.48 -5.44 -28.81
CA GLN A 92 8.15 -4.79 -28.91
C GLN A 92 8.26 -3.26 -28.83
N GLN A 93 9.09 -2.77 -27.90
CA GLN A 93 9.32 -1.33 -27.72
C GLN A 93 10.09 -0.73 -28.90
N LEU A 94 11.10 -1.45 -29.43
CA LEU A 94 11.80 -1.03 -30.65
C LEU A 94 10.86 -0.97 -31.88
N ASP A 95 9.96 -1.93 -32.04
CA ASP A 95 9.01 -1.93 -33.17
C ASP A 95 8.00 -0.78 -33.06
N ARG A 96 7.61 -0.42 -31.83
CA ARG A 96 6.81 0.79 -31.57
C ARG A 96 7.57 2.05 -32.01
N LEU A 97 8.82 2.22 -31.61
CA LEU A 97 9.62 3.38 -32.01
C LEU A 97 9.82 3.46 -33.53
N LYS A 98 10.01 2.31 -34.22
CA LYS A 98 10.06 2.26 -35.68
C LYS A 98 8.75 2.73 -36.33
N LYS A 99 7.59 2.40 -35.72
CA LYS A 99 6.29 2.90 -36.19
C LYS A 99 6.19 4.41 -36.02
N ILE A 100 6.52 4.93 -34.84
CA ILE A 100 6.54 6.37 -34.57
C ILE A 100 7.47 7.11 -35.53
N ALA A 101 8.66 6.55 -35.79
CA ALA A 101 9.63 7.14 -36.72
C ALA A 101 9.07 7.29 -38.14
N ARG A 102 8.27 6.31 -38.60
CA ARG A 102 7.61 6.38 -39.92
C ARG A 102 6.47 7.40 -39.96
N ASP A 103 5.73 7.51 -38.87
CA ASP A 103 4.51 8.36 -38.82
C ASP A 103 4.84 9.86 -38.67
N ARG A 104 5.86 10.21 -37.87
CA ARG A 104 6.19 11.61 -37.54
C ARG A 104 7.67 11.94 -37.30
N GLY A 105 8.55 10.96 -37.40
CA GLY A 105 9.93 11.07 -36.92
C GLY A 105 10.05 10.86 -35.39
N LEU A 106 11.27 10.64 -34.92
CA LEU A 106 11.57 10.52 -33.51
C LEU A 106 11.99 11.86 -32.92
N THR A 107 11.59 12.13 -31.70
CA THR A 107 12.17 13.20 -30.86
C THR A 107 13.53 12.78 -30.35
N ASP A 108 14.34 13.72 -29.84
CA ASP A 108 15.67 13.43 -29.27
C ASP A 108 15.58 12.40 -28.13
N ALA A 109 14.59 12.53 -27.22
CA ALA A 109 14.37 11.57 -26.15
C ALA A 109 13.99 10.16 -26.68
N GLU A 110 13.26 10.06 -27.77
CA GLU A 110 12.93 8.77 -28.41
C GLU A 110 14.13 8.16 -29.13
N VAL A 111 15.03 8.97 -29.66
CA VAL A 111 16.31 8.51 -30.22
C VAL A 111 17.19 7.97 -29.09
N GLU A 112 17.33 8.68 -27.98
CA GLU A 112 18.07 8.21 -26.80
C GLU A 112 17.50 6.89 -26.26
N LEU A 113 16.16 6.79 -26.15
CA LEU A 113 15.49 5.55 -25.75
C LEU A 113 15.79 4.40 -26.73
N GLN A 114 15.77 4.65 -28.04
CA GLN A 114 16.09 3.64 -29.03
C GLN A 114 17.52 3.13 -28.90
N LEU A 115 18.48 4.03 -28.69
CA LEU A 115 19.88 3.66 -28.47
C LEU A 115 20.06 2.83 -27.20
N ALA A 116 19.45 3.24 -26.09
CA ALA A 116 19.48 2.50 -24.82
C ALA A 116 18.87 1.10 -24.95
N LEU A 117 17.74 0.97 -25.67
CA LEU A 117 17.13 -0.33 -25.95
C LEU A 117 18.02 -1.24 -26.83
N CYS A 118 18.72 -0.69 -27.81
CA CYS A 118 19.66 -1.44 -28.64
C CYS A 118 20.87 -1.95 -27.84
N ASP A 119 21.29 -1.19 -26.81
CA ASP A 119 22.38 -1.59 -25.90
C ASP A 119 21.94 -2.63 -24.86
N CYS A 120 20.64 -2.86 -24.70
CA CYS A 120 20.06 -3.82 -23.75
C CYS A 120 20.26 -5.27 -24.26
N SER A 121 21.45 -5.80 -24.06
CA SER A 121 21.87 -7.14 -24.52
C SER A 121 21.69 -8.22 -23.44
N ARG A 122 21.75 -9.50 -23.85
CA ARG A 122 21.72 -10.62 -22.89
C ARG A 122 22.91 -10.60 -21.93
N SER A 123 24.10 -10.20 -22.40
CA SER A 123 25.30 -10.13 -21.55
C SER A 123 25.12 -9.05 -20.49
N ARG A 124 24.70 -7.83 -20.89
CA ARG A 124 24.48 -6.71 -19.97
C ARG A 124 23.40 -7.02 -18.93
N ILE A 125 22.31 -7.65 -19.34
CA ILE A 125 21.26 -8.09 -18.39
C ILE A 125 21.80 -9.18 -17.46
N GLY A 126 22.65 -10.10 -17.94
CA GLY A 126 23.30 -11.11 -17.09
C GLY A 126 24.15 -10.49 -15.99
N GLU A 127 25.00 -9.53 -16.34
CA GLU A 127 25.82 -8.79 -15.38
C GLU A 127 24.96 -8.00 -14.37
N LEU A 128 23.88 -7.36 -14.86
CA LEU A 128 22.96 -6.61 -14.01
C LEU A 128 22.21 -7.51 -13.02
N ILE A 129 21.85 -8.73 -13.42
CA ILE A 129 21.25 -9.74 -12.53
C ILE A 129 22.21 -10.10 -11.39
N GLU A 130 23.47 -10.37 -11.69
CA GLU A 130 24.48 -10.71 -10.67
C GLU A 130 24.68 -9.56 -9.68
N LYS A 131 24.78 -8.33 -10.18
CA LYS A 131 24.90 -7.12 -9.37
C LYS A 131 23.64 -6.93 -8.48
N ALA A 132 22.44 -7.11 -9.04
CA ALA A 132 21.19 -6.94 -8.29
C ALA A 132 21.05 -7.96 -7.15
N GLU A 133 21.41 -9.22 -7.39
CA GLU A 133 21.43 -10.24 -6.33
C GLU A 133 22.50 -9.94 -5.26
N GLN A 134 23.65 -9.40 -5.65
CA GLN A 134 24.65 -8.94 -4.70
C GLN A 134 24.14 -7.74 -3.88
N ALA A 135 23.52 -6.77 -4.52
CA ALA A 135 22.95 -5.60 -3.84
C ALA A 135 21.88 -6.01 -2.81
N LYS A 136 20.98 -6.96 -3.14
CA LYS A 136 20.03 -7.52 -2.19
C LYS A 136 20.71 -8.19 -0.99
N ARG A 137 21.81 -8.93 -1.20
CA ARG A 137 22.57 -9.53 -0.08
C ARG A 137 23.18 -8.47 0.83
N ILE A 138 23.76 -7.40 0.25
CA ILE A 138 24.35 -6.30 1.02
C ILE A 138 23.29 -5.67 1.95
N VAL A 139 22.14 -5.27 1.39
CA VAL A 139 21.11 -4.58 2.19
C VAL A 139 20.46 -5.48 3.25
N ARG A 140 20.52 -6.80 3.09
CA ARG A 140 19.98 -7.80 4.03
C ARG A 140 21.03 -8.40 4.98
N SER A 141 22.20 -7.81 5.05
CA SER A 141 23.32 -8.32 5.86
C SER A 141 23.99 -7.21 6.67
N PRO A 142 24.90 -7.51 7.60
CA PRO A 142 25.69 -6.49 8.29
C PRO A 142 26.49 -5.56 7.37
N GLU A 143 26.70 -5.92 6.11
CA GLU A 143 27.32 -5.07 5.10
C GLU A 143 26.49 -3.80 4.79
N PHE A 144 25.21 -3.77 5.15
CA PHE A 144 24.35 -2.59 5.14
C PHE A 144 24.95 -1.39 5.87
N TYR A 145 25.69 -1.63 6.95
CA TYR A 145 26.31 -0.58 7.75
C TYR A 145 27.67 -0.09 7.18
N ASP A 146 28.15 -0.68 6.11
CA ASP A 146 29.27 -0.20 5.33
C ASP A 146 28.75 0.80 4.29
N GLY A 147 29.07 2.08 4.49
CA GLY A 147 28.54 3.17 3.64
C GLY A 147 28.86 3.02 2.17
N GLU A 148 30.09 2.55 1.82
CA GLU A 148 30.50 2.37 0.41
C GLU A 148 29.70 1.23 -0.26
N LYS A 149 29.50 0.13 0.47
CA LYS A 149 28.71 -1.00 -0.04
C LYS A 149 27.24 -0.65 -0.18
N LEU A 150 26.67 0.06 0.77
CA LEU A 150 25.29 0.51 0.71
C LEU A 150 25.06 1.47 -0.46
N GLU A 151 25.96 2.43 -0.66
CA GLU A 151 25.89 3.37 -1.79
C GLU A 151 25.98 2.63 -3.12
N TRP A 152 26.88 1.65 -3.22
CA TRP A 152 26.98 0.78 -4.40
C TRP A 152 25.68 -0.01 -4.64
N ALA A 153 25.11 -0.60 -3.61
CA ALA A 153 23.85 -1.35 -3.74
C ALA A 153 22.70 -0.46 -4.22
N ILE A 154 22.58 0.76 -3.68
CA ILE A 154 21.59 1.76 -4.11
C ILE A 154 21.82 2.15 -5.58
N ALA A 155 23.08 2.34 -6.00
CA ALA A 155 23.39 2.65 -7.39
C ALA A 155 22.97 1.51 -8.33
N VAL A 156 23.18 0.26 -7.95
CA VAL A 156 22.71 -0.93 -8.70
C VAL A 156 21.19 -0.95 -8.81
N PHE A 157 20.45 -0.72 -7.72
CA PHE A 157 18.98 -0.67 -7.76
C PHE A 157 18.48 0.43 -8.70
N ARG A 158 19.15 1.59 -8.74
CA ARG A 158 18.85 2.67 -9.69
C ARG A 158 19.11 2.24 -11.14
N GLU A 159 20.21 1.53 -11.39
CA GLU A 159 20.51 0.98 -12.74
C GLU A 159 19.44 -0.02 -13.18
N VAL A 160 18.97 -0.88 -12.26
CA VAL A 160 17.87 -1.82 -12.53
C VAL A 160 16.59 -1.09 -12.87
N THR A 161 16.16 -0.14 -12.05
CA THR A 161 14.89 0.60 -12.29
C THR A 161 14.97 1.44 -13.57
N ALA A 162 16.11 2.04 -13.89
CA ALA A 162 16.34 2.72 -15.17
C ALA A 162 16.20 1.74 -16.36
N THR A 163 16.75 0.54 -16.24
CA THR A 163 16.64 -0.50 -17.28
C THR A 163 15.18 -0.96 -17.46
N ILE A 164 14.44 -1.13 -16.37
CA ILE A 164 13.01 -1.45 -16.41
C ILE A 164 12.23 -0.34 -17.14
N SER A 165 12.55 0.92 -16.84
CA SER A 165 11.89 2.08 -17.44
C SER A 165 11.98 2.11 -18.97
N LEU A 166 13.02 1.54 -19.57
CA LEU A 166 13.17 1.52 -21.03
C LEU A 166 11.97 0.85 -21.73
N VAL A 167 11.45 -0.24 -21.15
CA VAL A 167 10.37 -1.02 -21.78
C VAL A 167 8.97 -0.55 -21.38
N TYR A 168 8.85 0.30 -20.36
CA TYR A 168 7.60 0.93 -19.94
C TYR A 168 7.53 2.43 -20.30
N SER A 169 8.51 2.93 -21.05
CA SER A 169 8.51 4.33 -21.50
C SER A 169 7.18 4.75 -22.16
N PRO A 170 6.63 5.93 -21.81
CA PRO A 170 7.28 7.04 -21.11
C PRO A 170 7.26 6.96 -19.56
N ALA A 171 6.70 5.92 -18.94
CA ALA A 171 6.77 5.77 -17.50
C ALA A 171 8.24 5.62 -17.04
N ARG A 172 8.58 6.30 -15.94
CA ARG A 172 9.92 6.24 -15.33
C ARG A 172 9.78 5.63 -13.93
N ILE A 173 10.45 4.50 -13.73
CA ILE A 173 10.48 3.80 -12.47
C ILE A 173 11.74 4.23 -11.74
N CYS A 174 11.58 4.89 -10.60
CA CYS A 174 12.67 5.46 -9.81
C CYS A 174 12.82 4.74 -8.46
N MET A 175 13.95 4.94 -7.80
CA MET A 175 14.21 4.48 -6.43
C MET A 175 14.87 5.58 -5.61
N PRO A 176 14.70 5.46 -4.30
CA PRO A 176 13.47 5.47 -3.50
C PRO A 176 12.95 6.89 -3.28
N PRO A 177 11.68 7.07 -3.00
CA PRO A 177 10.59 6.13 -3.19
C PRO A 177 10.37 5.85 -4.67
N MET A 178 9.82 4.66 -5.01
CA MET A 178 9.52 4.36 -6.40
C MET A 178 8.39 5.27 -6.86
N GLU A 179 8.72 6.26 -7.66
CA GLU A 179 7.74 7.10 -8.32
C GLU A 179 7.68 6.70 -9.79
N THR A 180 6.49 6.37 -10.24
CA THR A 180 6.23 6.25 -11.67
C THR A 180 5.99 7.65 -12.19
N ASP A 181 7.00 8.25 -12.82
CA ASP A 181 6.82 9.53 -13.51
C ASP A 181 5.98 9.29 -14.76
N LEU A 182 4.68 9.49 -14.59
CA LEU A 182 3.69 9.33 -15.64
C LEU A 182 3.36 10.69 -16.24
N SER A 183 3.13 10.71 -17.55
CA SER A 183 2.52 11.84 -18.23
C SER A 183 1.07 12.11 -17.79
N TYR A 184 0.51 11.25 -16.92
CA TYR A 184 -0.83 11.35 -16.37
C TYR A 184 -0.86 12.13 -15.06
N LYS A 185 -1.84 13.02 -14.93
CA LYS A 185 -2.10 13.78 -13.69
C LYS A 185 -2.95 12.94 -12.74
N LEU A 186 -2.33 12.17 -11.88
CA LEU A 186 -3.00 11.22 -10.99
C LEU A 186 -3.94 11.86 -9.93
N PHE A 187 -4.12 13.16 -9.94
CA PHE A 187 -5.15 13.85 -9.16
C PHE A 187 -6.46 14.11 -9.96
N MET A 188 -6.48 13.73 -11.24
CA MET A 188 -7.69 13.79 -12.07
C MET A 188 -8.20 12.37 -12.31
N SER A 189 -9.44 12.10 -11.90
CA SER A 189 -10.01 10.74 -11.97
C SER A 189 -10.04 10.14 -13.38
N SER A 190 -10.21 10.97 -14.41
CA SER A 190 -10.14 10.52 -15.82
C SER A 190 -8.75 10.04 -16.20
N GLU A 191 -7.71 10.79 -15.81
CA GLU A 191 -6.34 10.45 -16.13
C GLU A 191 -5.84 9.24 -15.32
N VAL A 192 -6.35 9.05 -14.09
CA VAL A 192 -6.11 7.80 -13.33
C VAL A 192 -6.66 6.60 -14.10
N LEU A 193 -7.87 6.70 -14.63
CA LEU A 193 -8.47 5.61 -15.41
C LEU A 193 -7.69 5.33 -16.70
N ASP A 194 -7.30 6.38 -17.42
CA ASP A 194 -6.51 6.24 -18.64
C ASP A 194 -5.16 5.54 -18.33
N ALA A 195 -4.49 5.93 -17.26
CA ALA A 195 -3.25 5.29 -16.82
C ALA A 195 -3.44 3.81 -16.42
N VAL A 196 -4.51 3.48 -15.70
CA VAL A 196 -4.84 2.10 -15.28
C VAL A 196 -4.97 1.16 -16.48
N TYR A 197 -5.57 1.63 -17.56
CA TYR A 197 -5.78 0.83 -18.77
C TYR A 197 -4.68 0.96 -19.83
N ASP A 198 -3.73 1.85 -19.67
CA ASP A 198 -2.56 1.96 -20.55
C ASP A 198 -1.56 0.83 -20.29
N ILE A 199 -1.71 -0.26 -21.03
CA ILE A 199 -0.87 -1.47 -20.91
C ILE A 199 0.61 -1.22 -21.17
N GLN A 200 0.96 -0.09 -21.78
CA GLN A 200 2.33 0.22 -22.15
C GLN A 200 3.13 0.80 -21.01
N VAL A 201 2.53 1.71 -20.23
CA VAL A 201 3.21 2.39 -19.13
C VAL A 201 2.95 1.71 -17.78
N ASN A 202 1.93 0.86 -17.70
CA ASN A 202 1.45 0.29 -16.45
C ASN A 202 2.19 -0.99 -16.06
N VAL A 203 3.34 -0.84 -15.39
CA VAL A 203 4.12 -1.97 -14.86
C VAL A 203 3.36 -2.76 -13.78
N TYR A 204 2.39 -2.14 -13.09
CA TYR A 204 1.62 -2.81 -12.03
C TYR A 204 0.68 -3.89 -12.54
N ARG A 205 0.39 -3.91 -13.84
CA ARG A 205 -0.32 -5.03 -14.46
C ARG A 205 0.53 -6.32 -14.44
N ASP A 206 1.84 -6.20 -14.70
CA ASP A 206 2.76 -7.33 -14.59
C ASP A 206 2.95 -7.74 -13.11
N VAL A 207 2.99 -6.79 -12.19
CA VAL A 207 3.02 -7.05 -10.74
C VAL A 207 1.77 -7.79 -10.29
N PHE A 208 0.59 -7.37 -10.74
CA PHE A 208 -0.65 -8.08 -10.46
C PHE A 208 -0.62 -9.53 -10.95
N GLU A 209 -0.30 -9.75 -12.22
CA GLU A 209 -0.29 -11.08 -12.84
C GLU A 209 0.73 -12.03 -12.18
N HIS A 210 1.85 -11.50 -11.69
CA HIS A 210 2.91 -12.32 -11.13
C HIS A 210 2.82 -12.51 -9.61
N ILE A 211 2.34 -11.52 -8.89
CA ILE A 211 2.38 -11.49 -7.41
C ILE A 211 0.97 -11.63 -6.81
N LEU A 212 0.07 -10.71 -7.16
CA LEU A 212 -1.22 -10.62 -6.46
C LEU A 212 -2.22 -11.67 -6.96
N LYS A 213 -2.36 -11.86 -8.26
CA LYS A 213 -3.27 -12.83 -8.84
C LYS A 213 -3.01 -14.29 -8.40
N PRO A 214 -1.76 -14.81 -8.39
CA PRO A 214 -1.48 -16.13 -7.85
C PRO A 214 -1.89 -16.28 -6.38
N ALA A 215 -1.68 -15.22 -5.57
CA ALA A 215 -2.09 -15.23 -4.18
C ALA A 215 -3.63 -15.26 -4.04
N ILE A 216 -4.36 -14.48 -4.84
CA ILE A 216 -5.83 -14.49 -4.84
C ILE A 216 -6.35 -15.89 -5.22
N ILE A 217 -5.76 -16.53 -6.22
CA ILE A 217 -6.17 -17.87 -6.66
C ILE A 217 -5.90 -18.90 -5.56
N ALA A 218 -4.76 -18.82 -4.88
CA ALA A 218 -4.40 -19.75 -3.81
C ALA A 218 -5.26 -19.58 -2.56
N GLU A 219 -5.49 -18.32 -2.18
CA GLU A 219 -6.15 -17.99 -0.91
C GLU A 219 -7.68 -17.89 -1.03
N GLN A 220 -8.22 -17.55 -2.20
CA GLN A 220 -9.65 -17.40 -2.45
C GLN A 220 -10.36 -16.51 -1.41
N PRO A 221 -9.92 -15.26 -1.20
CA PRO A 221 -10.50 -14.39 -0.19
C PRO A 221 -11.93 -13.95 -0.55
N ASP A 222 -12.79 -13.78 0.45
CA ASP A 222 -14.11 -13.17 0.30
C ASP A 222 -14.00 -11.64 0.15
N VAL A 223 -13.03 -11.05 0.86
CA VAL A 223 -12.77 -9.59 0.90
C VAL A 223 -11.30 -9.30 0.67
N ILE A 224 -11.00 -8.33 -0.20
CA ILE A 224 -9.66 -7.76 -0.34
C ILE A 224 -9.69 -6.31 0.14
N GLY A 225 -8.88 -5.99 1.16
CA GLY A 225 -8.67 -4.63 1.67
C GLY A 225 -7.33 -4.07 1.18
N ILE A 226 -7.34 -2.94 0.47
CA ILE A 226 -6.13 -2.28 -0.05
C ILE A 226 -5.86 -1.00 0.74
N SER A 227 -4.69 -0.91 1.39
CA SER A 227 -4.30 0.21 2.24
C SER A 227 -3.51 1.26 1.47
N ILE A 228 -4.14 2.39 1.13
CA ILE A 228 -3.57 3.49 0.34
C ILE A 228 -3.16 4.63 1.28
N VAL A 229 -1.88 4.74 1.55
CA VAL A 229 -1.32 5.70 2.52
C VAL A 229 -0.79 6.96 1.83
N LEU A 230 -0.11 6.78 0.72
CA LEU A 230 0.43 7.86 -0.10
C LEU A 230 -0.31 7.99 -1.42
N ARG A 231 -0.35 9.22 -1.94
CA ARG A 231 -0.97 9.50 -3.24
C ARG A 231 -0.31 8.74 -4.39
N GLN A 232 0.98 8.48 -4.32
CA GLN A 232 1.72 7.69 -5.30
C GLN A 232 1.18 6.26 -5.44
N GLN A 233 0.65 5.70 -4.37
CA GLN A 233 0.02 4.37 -4.36
C GLN A 233 -1.34 4.31 -5.09
N LEU A 234 -1.92 5.44 -5.48
CA LEU A 234 -3.20 5.45 -6.21
C LEU A 234 -3.13 4.70 -7.52
N PHE A 235 -2.06 4.86 -8.28
CA PHE A 235 -1.93 4.21 -9.59
C PHE A 235 -1.87 2.68 -9.47
N SER A 236 -1.00 2.17 -8.62
CA SER A 236 -0.90 0.72 -8.35
C SER A 236 -2.20 0.17 -7.78
N SER A 237 -2.77 0.85 -6.78
CA SER A 237 -4.01 0.44 -6.12
C SER A 237 -5.21 0.39 -7.06
N MET A 238 -5.41 1.43 -7.86
CA MET A 238 -6.52 1.46 -8.82
C MET A 238 -6.32 0.42 -9.93
N THR A 239 -5.08 0.15 -10.33
CA THR A 239 -4.76 -0.95 -11.26
C THR A 239 -5.14 -2.30 -10.64
N PHE A 240 -4.80 -2.55 -9.39
CA PHE A 240 -5.16 -3.80 -8.71
C PHE A 240 -6.67 -3.92 -8.54
N CYS A 241 -7.36 -2.86 -8.09
CA CYS A 241 -8.81 -2.85 -8.01
C CYS A 241 -9.47 -3.22 -9.34
N ALA A 242 -9.08 -2.55 -10.44
CA ALA A 242 -9.62 -2.80 -11.76
C ALA A 242 -9.44 -4.26 -12.20
N LEU A 243 -8.23 -4.81 -12.04
CA LEU A 243 -7.91 -6.18 -12.43
C LEU A 243 -8.59 -7.23 -11.54
N ILE A 244 -8.76 -6.94 -10.25
CA ILE A 244 -9.53 -7.83 -9.34
C ILE A 244 -11.00 -7.85 -9.78
N LYS A 245 -11.62 -6.70 -9.98
CA LYS A 245 -13.04 -6.63 -10.40
C LYS A 245 -13.26 -7.24 -11.76
N GLU A 246 -12.30 -7.15 -12.69
CA GLU A 246 -12.36 -7.77 -14.02
C GLU A 246 -12.23 -9.30 -13.95
N GLN A 247 -11.28 -9.82 -13.17
CA GLN A 247 -10.92 -11.24 -13.17
C GLN A 247 -11.59 -12.05 -12.05
N PHE A 248 -11.99 -11.41 -10.95
CA PHE A 248 -12.58 -12.01 -9.75
C PHE A 248 -13.80 -11.21 -9.27
N PRO A 249 -14.86 -11.06 -10.09
CA PRO A 249 -15.99 -10.17 -9.80
C PRO A 249 -16.77 -10.53 -8.51
N GLY A 250 -16.61 -11.75 -7.99
CA GLY A 250 -17.24 -12.20 -6.75
C GLY A 250 -16.55 -11.72 -5.47
N ILE A 251 -15.31 -11.19 -5.56
CA ILE A 251 -14.57 -10.70 -4.41
C ILE A 251 -15.00 -9.26 -4.11
N HIS A 252 -15.31 -8.96 -2.85
CA HIS A 252 -15.55 -7.60 -2.40
C HIS A 252 -14.21 -6.86 -2.23
N VAL A 253 -14.03 -5.75 -2.94
CA VAL A 253 -12.82 -4.92 -2.86
C VAL A 253 -13.11 -3.66 -2.08
N THR A 254 -12.41 -3.47 -0.98
CA THR A 254 -12.45 -2.24 -0.18
C THR A 254 -11.10 -1.53 -0.20
N ILE A 255 -11.12 -0.22 -0.26
CA ILE A 255 -9.93 0.62 -0.13
C ILE A 255 -9.97 1.41 1.17
N GLY A 256 -8.82 1.70 1.75
CA GLY A 256 -8.72 2.50 2.98
C GLY A 256 -7.36 3.17 3.11
N GLY A 257 -7.15 3.83 4.23
CA GLY A 257 -5.90 4.52 4.56
C GLY A 257 -5.96 6.04 4.42
N ASN A 258 -4.85 6.69 4.74
CA ASN A 258 -4.81 8.15 4.88
C ASN A 258 -5.16 8.89 3.57
N THR A 259 -4.71 8.40 2.42
CA THR A 259 -5.04 9.00 1.12
C THR A 259 -6.54 8.91 0.83
N VAL A 260 -7.19 7.79 1.14
CA VAL A 260 -8.64 7.62 0.95
C VAL A 260 -9.40 8.58 1.84
N THR A 261 -8.99 8.74 3.10
CA THR A 261 -9.58 9.70 4.03
C THR A 261 -9.48 11.15 3.53
N ARG A 262 -8.36 11.53 2.92
CA ARG A 262 -8.19 12.88 2.32
C ARG A 262 -9.10 13.13 1.13
N PHE A 263 -9.48 12.09 0.42
CA PHE A 263 -10.40 12.17 -0.72
C PHE A 263 -11.86 11.90 -0.36
N ARG A 264 -12.22 11.80 0.92
CA ARG A 264 -13.58 11.45 1.39
C ARG A 264 -14.69 12.31 0.79
N ASP A 265 -14.44 13.60 0.60
CA ASP A 265 -15.43 14.54 0.06
C ASP A 265 -15.51 14.50 -1.48
N VAL A 266 -14.49 13.93 -2.13
CA VAL A 266 -14.37 13.86 -3.61
C VAL A 266 -14.84 12.52 -4.14
N LEU A 267 -14.51 11.42 -3.45
CA LEU A 267 -14.80 10.06 -3.90
C LEU A 267 -16.28 9.83 -4.25
N PRO A 268 -17.27 10.28 -3.46
CA PRO A 268 -18.69 10.07 -3.78
C PRO A 268 -19.11 10.74 -5.10
N ASN A 269 -18.37 11.78 -5.51
CA ASN A 269 -18.63 12.55 -6.73
C ASN A 269 -17.84 12.03 -7.95
N THR A 270 -17.13 10.90 -7.81
CA THR A 270 -16.32 10.28 -8.87
C THR A 270 -16.77 8.85 -9.19
N PRO A 271 -18.00 8.66 -9.74
CA PRO A 271 -18.59 7.32 -9.91
C PRO A 271 -17.78 6.40 -10.82
N LYS A 272 -17.05 6.96 -11.80
CA LYS A 272 -16.18 6.17 -12.68
C LYS A 272 -15.00 5.57 -11.92
N LEU A 273 -14.42 6.30 -10.98
CA LEU A 273 -13.33 5.79 -10.13
C LEU A 273 -13.90 4.79 -9.12
N PHE A 274 -15.04 5.12 -8.51
CA PHE A 274 -15.73 4.25 -7.57
C PHE A 274 -16.21 2.93 -8.20
N ALA A 275 -16.27 2.86 -9.54
CA ALA A 275 -16.59 1.61 -10.24
C ALA A 275 -15.49 0.56 -10.17
N LEU A 276 -14.26 0.94 -9.78
CA LEU A 276 -13.11 0.02 -9.67
C LEU A 276 -13.10 -0.79 -8.38
N PHE A 277 -13.88 -0.41 -7.36
CA PHE A 277 -13.97 -1.07 -6.05
C PHE A 277 -15.40 -1.02 -5.53
N ASP A 278 -15.69 -1.75 -4.45
CA ASP A 278 -17.06 -1.87 -3.92
C ASP A 278 -17.30 -0.91 -2.74
N SER A 279 -16.25 -0.65 -1.95
CA SER A 279 -16.35 0.24 -0.78
C SER A 279 -15.03 0.95 -0.46
N ALA A 280 -15.13 2.01 0.33
CA ALA A 280 -14.00 2.78 0.83
C ALA A 280 -14.18 3.08 2.33
N ILE A 281 -13.16 2.80 3.13
CA ILE A 281 -13.12 3.09 4.56
C ILE A 281 -12.31 4.36 4.77
N VAL A 282 -12.92 5.35 5.39
CA VAL A 282 -12.27 6.61 5.77
C VAL A 282 -11.92 6.61 7.26
N TYR A 283 -10.96 7.42 7.67
CA TYR A 283 -10.48 7.53 9.05
C TYR A 283 -9.87 6.22 9.58
N GLU A 284 -10.37 5.70 10.68
CA GLU A 284 -9.86 4.52 11.36
C GLU A 284 -10.57 3.26 10.88
N GLY A 285 -9.78 2.23 10.58
CA GLY A 285 -10.25 1.10 9.80
C GLY A 285 -10.64 -0.15 10.59
N GLU A 286 -10.23 -0.30 11.84
CA GLU A 286 -10.33 -1.56 12.57
C GLU A 286 -11.79 -2.02 12.74
N THR A 287 -12.58 -1.23 13.44
CA THR A 287 -14.02 -1.53 13.63
C THR A 287 -14.80 -1.48 12.32
N ALA A 288 -14.48 -0.52 11.45
CA ALA A 288 -15.14 -0.38 10.15
C ALA A 288 -14.93 -1.60 9.25
N LEU A 289 -13.70 -2.07 9.15
CA LEU A 289 -13.36 -3.25 8.35
C LEU A 289 -13.96 -4.53 8.94
N LEU A 290 -13.91 -4.70 10.26
CA LEU A 290 -14.56 -5.83 10.93
C LEU A 290 -16.05 -5.88 10.60
N ARG A 291 -16.76 -4.76 10.76
CA ARG A 291 -18.21 -4.68 10.47
C ARG A 291 -18.52 -4.90 9.00
N LEU A 292 -17.67 -4.41 8.09
CA LEU A 292 -17.78 -4.67 6.67
C LEU A 292 -17.66 -6.18 6.37
N VAL A 293 -16.63 -6.83 6.91
CA VAL A 293 -16.36 -8.26 6.72
C VAL A 293 -17.51 -9.11 7.28
N GLU A 294 -17.98 -8.81 8.49
CA GLU A 294 -19.15 -9.46 9.10
C GLU A 294 -20.42 -9.27 8.24
N GLY A 295 -20.63 -8.05 7.74
CA GLY A 295 -21.76 -7.72 6.86
C GLY A 295 -21.76 -8.54 5.57
N ILE A 296 -20.62 -8.66 4.92
CA ILE A 296 -20.46 -9.45 3.70
C ILE A 296 -20.63 -10.94 3.98
N ALA A 297 -20.01 -11.47 5.04
CA ALA A 297 -20.10 -12.88 5.41
C ALA A 297 -21.54 -13.33 5.73
N ASN A 298 -22.32 -12.45 6.33
CA ASN A 298 -23.70 -12.72 6.77
C ASN A 298 -24.77 -12.22 5.76
N GLY A 299 -24.37 -11.50 4.72
CA GLY A 299 -25.30 -10.90 3.74
C GLY A 299 -26.19 -9.81 4.36
N THR A 300 -25.67 -9.03 5.32
CA THR A 300 -26.40 -7.95 5.98
C THR A 300 -26.14 -6.60 5.32
N GLU A 301 -27.01 -5.63 5.58
CA GLU A 301 -26.87 -4.28 5.03
C GLU A 301 -25.62 -3.57 5.56
N LEU A 302 -24.95 -2.82 4.68
CA LEU A 302 -23.73 -2.07 4.98
C LEU A 302 -24.01 -0.64 5.47
N SER A 303 -25.25 -0.21 5.50
CA SER A 303 -25.69 1.14 5.89
C SER A 303 -25.33 1.53 7.34
N HIS A 304 -25.08 0.55 8.20
CA HIS A 304 -24.72 0.74 9.61
C HIS A 304 -23.21 0.54 9.90
N VAL A 305 -22.39 0.33 8.87
CA VAL A 305 -20.95 0.23 9.05
C VAL A 305 -20.36 1.63 9.22
N PRO A 306 -19.71 1.96 10.34
CA PRO A 306 -19.17 3.30 10.55
C PRO A 306 -17.99 3.55 9.57
N ASN A 307 -17.70 4.81 9.31
CA ASN A 307 -16.59 5.24 8.46
C ASN A 307 -16.62 4.67 7.03
N LEU A 308 -17.76 4.13 6.55
CA LEU A 308 -17.85 3.44 5.26
C LEU A 308 -18.54 4.30 4.19
N MET A 309 -17.96 4.26 3.00
CA MET A 309 -18.61 4.57 1.75
C MET A 309 -18.75 3.27 0.94
N PHE A 310 -19.88 3.00 0.34
CA PHE A 310 -20.08 1.80 -0.48
C PHE A 310 -21.00 2.07 -1.65
N LYS A 311 -20.95 1.18 -2.63
CA LYS A 311 -21.80 1.25 -3.82
C LYS A 311 -22.72 0.04 -3.85
N ASP A 312 -23.99 0.30 -4.19
CA ASP A 312 -24.99 -0.72 -4.50
C ASP A 312 -25.74 -0.39 -5.79
N ALA A 313 -26.85 -1.08 -6.04
CA ALA A 313 -27.68 -0.88 -7.22
C ALA A 313 -28.34 0.52 -7.27
N THR A 314 -28.46 1.20 -6.15
CA THR A 314 -29.10 2.52 -6.04
C THR A 314 -28.10 3.67 -6.17
N GLY A 315 -26.80 3.40 -6.02
CA GLY A 315 -25.74 4.38 -6.18
C GLY A 315 -24.61 4.28 -5.16
N ILE A 316 -23.93 5.41 -4.94
CA ILE A 316 -22.86 5.53 -3.93
C ILE A 316 -23.48 6.10 -2.64
N HIS A 317 -23.25 5.41 -1.54
CA HIS A 317 -23.70 5.76 -0.21
C HIS A 317 -22.53 6.19 0.67
N VAL A 318 -22.76 7.18 1.50
CA VAL A 318 -21.80 7.64 2.52
C VAL A 318 -22.50 7.50 3.87
N ASN A 319 -22.02 6.60 4.70
CA ASN A 319 -22.59 6.42 6.03
C ASN A 319 -22.26 7.62 6.93
N SER A 320 -23.26 8.11 7.64
CA SER A 320 -23.11 9.29 8.50
C SER A 320 -22.43 9.00 9.83
N GLU A 321 -22.40 7.74 10.24
CA GLU A 321 -21.78 7.33 11.49
C GLU A 321 -20.24 7.34 11.34
N THR A 322 -19.58 8.06 12.25
CA THR A 322 -18.13 8.04 12.38
C THR A 322 -17.73 7.39 13.68
N PHE A 323 -16.70 6.57 13.65
CA PHE A 323 -16.20 5.87 14.83
C PHE A 323 -14.69 6.10 14.98
N ALA A 324 -14.26 6.31 16.22
CA ALA A 324 -12.85 6.44 16.59
C ALA A 324 -12.48 5.33 17.56
N GLU A 325 -11.39 4.63 17.27
CA GLU A 325 -10.92 3.49 18.06
C GLU A 325 -10.48 3.90 19.48
N ASN A 326 -10.76 3.03 20.44
CA ASN A 326 -10.14 3.13 21.75
C ASN A 326 -8.73 2.54 21.69
N MET A 327 -7.71 3.40 21.76
CA MET A 327 -6.30 2.98 21.69
C MET A 327 -5.94 1.89 22.71
N GLY A 328 -6.55 1.94 23.90
CA GLY A 328 -6.31 0.94 24.95
C GLY A 328 -6.99 -0.42 24.73
N ALA A 329 -7.88 -0.52 23.73
CA ALA A 329 -8.56 -1.76 23.38
C ALA A 329 -8.00 -2.40 22.10
N LEU A 330 -7.10 -1.73 21.40
CA LEU A 330 -6.47 -2.30 20.21
C LEU A 330 -5.41 -3.35 20.58
N PRO A 331 -5.44 -4.54 19.97
CA PRO A 331 -4.40 -5.53 20.19
C PRO A 331 -3.03 -5.04 19.68
N PRO A 332 -1.93 -5.63 20.16
CA PRO A 332 -0.64 -5.39 19.56
C PRO A 332 -0.63 -5.87 18.10
N PRO A 333 0.11 -5.18 17.21
CA PRO A 333 0.14 -5.52 15.79
C PRO A 333 0.68 -6.95 15.57
N ASP A 334 0.09 -7.68 14.63
CA ASP A 334 0.46 -9.04 14.29
C ASP A 334 1.16 -9.09 12.93
N PHE A 335 2.46 -9.35 12.94
CA PHE A 335 3.31 -9.44 11.74
C PHE A 335 3.39 -10.86 11.15
N ASP A 336 2.69 -11.85 11.74
CA ASP A 336 2.72 -13.22 11.26
C ASP A 336 2.12 -13.33 9.85
N GLY A 337 2.90 -13.90 8.94
CA GLY A 337 2.54 -14.04 7.51
C GLY A 337 3.19 -13.00 6.60
N LEU A 338 3.86 -11.97 7.15
CA LEU A 338 4.74 -11.10 6.37
C LEU A 338 6.13 -11.73 6.20
N PRO A 339 6.75 -11.66 5.02
CA PRO A 339 8.08 -12.22 4.79
C PRO A 339 9.18 -11.31 5.34
N MET A 340 9.31 -11.31 6.69
CA MET A 340 10.18 -10.38 7.42
C MET A 340 11.64 -10.42 6.97
N GLU A 341 12.12 -11.58 6.52
CA GLU A 341 13.47 -11.81 6.02
C GLU A 341 13.73 -11.18 4.64
N LYS A 342 12.68 -10.77 3.93
CA LYS A 342 12.80 -10.17 2.59
C LYS A 342 12.91 -8.66 2.59
N TYR A 343 12.65 -7.99 3.71
CA TYR A 343 12.83 -6.55 3.78
C TYR A 343 14.29 -6.16 3.54
N PHE A 344 14.50 -4.95 3.04
CA PHE A 344 15.84 -4.47 2.61
C PHE A 344 16.57 -3.84 3.78
N VAL A 345 16.66 -4.61 4.85
CA VAL A 345 17.35 -4.27 6.11
C VAL A 345 17.98 -5.52 6.69
N PRO A 346 19.09 -5.39 7.44
CA PRO A 346 19.77 -6.54 8.05
C PRO A 346 19.01 -7.16 9.22
N GLU A 347 18.12 -6.39 9.85
CA GLU A 347 17.34 -6.82 11.02
C GLU A 347 15.89 -6.35 10.88
N PRO A 348 14.90 -7.14 11.32
CA PRO A 348 13.51 -6.75 11.23
C PRO A 348 13.22 -5.43 11.96
N ILE A 349 12.54 -4.52 11.28
CA ILE A 349 12.00 -3.28 11.85
C ILE A 349 10.49 -3.46 12.00
N LEU A 350 10.00 -3.33 13.24
CA LEU A 350 8.59 -3.44 13.58
C LEU A 350 8.03 -2.04 13.88
N PRO A 351 7.21 -1.47 12.99
CA PRO A 351 6.53 -0.22 13.29
C PRO A 351 5.51 -0.39 14.42
N TYR A 352 5.41 0.59 15.30
CA TYR A 352 4.49 0.61 16.42
C TYR A 352 3.84 1.98 16.60
N LEU A 353 2.56 2.03 16.93
CA LEU A 353 1.80 3.25 17.12
C LEU A 353 1.25 3.35 18.55
N ALA A 354 1.88 4.19 19.37
CA ALA A 354 1.45 4.47 20.73
C ALA A 354 0.30 5.49 20.82
N THR A 355 0.17 6.35 19.79
CA THR A 355 -0.76 7.49 19.82
C THR A 355 -1.43 7.70 18.47
N ARG A 356 -2.64 8.26 18.46
CA ARG A 356 -3.34 8.74 17.26
C ARG A 356 -3.79 10.19 17.44
N GLY A 357 -3.81 10.93 16.32
CA GLY A 357 -4.13 12.34 16.32
C GLY A 357 -2.95 13.22 16.72
N CYS A 358 -3.19 14.49 16.91
CA CYS A 358 -2.17 15.48 17.24
C CYS A 358 -2.61 16.32 18.43
N TYR A 359 -1.81 16.39 19.48
CA TYR A 359 -2.10 17.20 20.68
C TYR A 359 -2.11 18.71 20.36
N TRP A 360 -1.39 19.14 19.33
CA TRP A 360 -1.35 20.54 18.91
C TRP A 360 -2.50 20.90 17.97
N GLY A 361 -2.66 20.21 16.86
CA GLY A 361 -3.80 20.30 15.92
C GLY A 361 -4.08 21.68 15.31
N ARG A 362 -3.13 22.65 15.35
CA ARG A 362 -3.34 24.05 14.94
C ARG A 362 -2.39 24.50 13.82
N CYS A 363 -1.66 23.61 13.19
CA CYS A 363 -0.77 23.95 12.09
C CYS A 363 -1.57 24.17 10.82
N GLU A 364 -1.54 25.36 10.22
CA GLU A 364 -2.31 25.71 9.02
C GLU A 364 -1.97 24.88 7.77
N PHE A 365 -0.75 24.33 7.72
CA PHE A 365 -0.27 23.51 6.61
C PHE A 365 -0.50 22.00 6.83
N CYS A 366 -0.95 21.60 8.01
CA CYS A 366 -0.99 20.19 8.43
C CYS A 366 -2.40 19.66 8.46
N ASP A 367 -2.66 18.64 7.67
CA ASP A 367 -3.93 17.92 7.62
C ASP A 367 -3.97 16.67 8.53
N HIS A 368 -2.95 16.48 9.38
CA HIS A 368 -2.87 15.30 10.26
C HIS A 368 -4.10 15.16 11.17
N GLY A 369 -4.64 16.27 11.67
CA GLY A 369 -5.87 16.28 12.48
C GLY A 369 -7.13 15.84 11.71
N GLU A 370 -7.15 15.98 10.40
CA GLU A 370 -8.28 15.58 9.56
C GLU A 370 -8.32 14.08 9.24
N GLY A 371 -7.20 13.40 9.44
CA GLY A 371 -7.08 11.95 9.24
C GLY A 371 -7.75 11.12 10.35
N TYR A 372 -8.24 11.77 11.41
CA TYR A 372 -8.86 11.10 12.56
C TYR A 372 -10.16 11.78 12.96
N THR A 373 -11.13 11.00 13.43
CA THR A 373 -12.44 11.48 13.86
C THR A 373 -12.45 12.14 15.24
N SER A 374 -11.37 11.97 16.01
CA SER A 374 -11.23 12.52 17.36
C SER A 374 -9.82 13.05 17.60
N GLY A 375 -9.67 13.90 18.61
CA GLY A 375 -8.40 14.51 18.99
C GLY A 375 -7.32 13.50 19.41
N TYR A 376 -6.27 14.02 20.05
CA TYR A 376 -5.12 13.20 20.48
C TYR A 376 -5.53 12.12 21.48
N ARG A 377 -5.15 10.87 21.20
CA ARG A 377 -5.39 9.68 22.02
C ARG A 377 -4.11 8.89 22.14
N THR A 378 -3.86 8.27 23.30
CA THR A 378 -2.68 7.49 23.59
C THR A 378 -3.04 6.19 24.33
N LYS A 379 -2.24 5.14 24.12
CA LYS A 379 -2.21 3.98 25.00
C LYS A 379 -1.59 4.40 26.35
N LYS A 380 -1.83 3.61 27.39
CA LYS A 380 -1.20 3.83 28.70
C LYS A 380 0.27 3.39 28.67
N ASP A 381 1.11 4.05 29.44
CA ASP A 381 2.56 3.77 29.45
C ASP A 381 2.89 2.30 29.71
N TRP A 382 2.21 1.68 30.68
CA TRP A 382 2.43 0.27 30.99
C TRP A 382 2.02 -0.64 29.81
N GLN A 383 0.93 -0.31 29.10
CA GLN A 383 0.49 -1.07 27.94
C GLN A 383 1.49 -0.98 26.80
N ILE A 384 2.07 0.21 26.57
CA ILE A 384 3.13 0.41 25.57
C ILE A 384 4.34 -0.49 25.88
N ILE A 385 4.75 -0.51 27.16
CA ILE A 385 5.90 -1.33 27.61
C ILE A 385 5.61 -2.83 27.40
N ASP A 386 4.43 -3.29 27.80
CA ASP A 386 4.03 -4.69 27.68
C ASP A 386 3.96 -5.13 26.23
N GLU A 387 3.33 -4.32 25.35
CA GLU A 387 3.22 -4.61 23.92
C GLU A 387 4.60 -4.61 23.23
N LEU A 388 5.46 -3.64 23.50
CA LEU A 388 6.82 -3.61 22.94
C LEU A 388 7.66 -4.79 23.43
N THR A 389 7.51 -5.20 24.68
CA THR A 389 8.19 -6.39 25.23
C THR A 389 7.69 -7.64 24.50
N PHE A 390 6.38 -7.79 24.35
CA PHE A 390 5.79 -8.91 23.61
C PHE A 390 6.29 -8.96 22.15
N LEU A 391 6.28 -7.83 21.43
CA LEU A 391 6.76 -7.76 20.05
C LEU A 391 8.25 -8.12 19.94
N LYS A 392 9.08 -7.59 20.85
CA LYS A 392 10.50 -7.90 20.90
C LYS A 392 10.75 -9.39 21.11
N GLU A 393 10.05 -10.00 22.05
CA GLU A 393 10.23 -11.42 22.37
C GLU A 393 9.69 -12.31 21.23
N LYS A 394 8.50 -12.00 20.68
CA LYS A 394 7.89 -12.80 19.61
C LYS A 394 8.70 -12.76 18.31
N TYR A 395 9.15 -11.58 17.88
CA TYR A 395 9.84 -11.38 16.61
C TYR A 395 11.37 -11.28 16.73
N GLN A 396 11.91 -11.43 17.92
CA GLN A 396 13.35 -11.42 18.23
C GLN A 396 14.07 -10.18 17.68
N THR A 397 13.43 -9.02 17.79
CA THR A 397 14.00 -7.72 17.43
C THR A 397 14.81 -7.12 18.59
N ARG A 398 15.66 -6.14 18.31
CA ARG A 398 16.46 -5.41 19.32
C ARG A 398 15.70 -4.30 20.01
#